data_bd2dc4054241233fe74e40c20c0eba3d
#
_entry.id   bd2dc4054241233fe74e40c20c0eba3d
#
_cell.length_a   1.000
_cell.length_b   1.000
_cell.length_c   1.000
_cell.angle_alpha   90.00
_cell.angle_beta   90.00
_cell.angle_gamma   90.00
#
_symmetry.space_group_name_H-M   'P 1'
#
loop_
_entity.id
_entity.type
_entity.pdbx_description
1 polymer ?
#
loop_
_entity_poly.entity_id
_entity_poly.type
_entity_poly.pdbx_seq_one_letter_code
_entity_poly.pdbx_strand_id
1 'polypeptide(L)'
;MSKTILFTGGGTAGHVMINIVLIPKFIEKGWRVEYIGSKNGIEKSLVQNVKYNSVSTGKLRRYWDWENFKDPFKIIRGCLQSYKLIKKTKPDVIFSAGGFVSVPVAIGAWLNRVPIIIREPDSTLGLANKIALPFATKLCTTFPQTGENVSNEKKVYVGPIVREEIEKGNVLRGRRYCEFQQDKPVLLIMGGSQGAKWINDMVRECLDTILLNFNSIHICGKGKVDPSIGMEGYMQFEYIGDELPHILNMASVVVSRAGSTAISELLFLKKPMLLIPLTNSSSRGDQVLNAEYFSRQGYAEVILQDRVSTNTFIHAVNKLYTNKEKYIQNMNGYKKTNDEGIHQIIDIINEVVK
;
A
#
# COMPACT_ATOMS: atom_id res chain seq x y z
N MET A 1 3.42 22.96 26.63
CA MET A 1 4.49 22.41 25.76
C MET A 1 3.83 21.80 24.52
N SER A 2 4.42 21.92 23.33
CA SER A 2 3.88 21.27 22.13
C SER A 2 4.02 19.74 22.27
N LYS A 3 2.95 18.99 21.96
CA LYS A 3 2.98 17.52 21.93
C LYS A 3 3.94 17.04 20.86
N THR A 4 4.59 15.90 21.08
CA THR A 4 5.56 15.31 20.15
C THR A 4 5.10 13.93 19.70
N ILE A 5 5.02 13.69 18.40
CA ILE A 5 4.74 12.39 17.82
C ILE A 5 5.93 11.89 17.00
N LEU A 6 6.29 10.61 17.16
CA LEU A 6 7.23 9.92 16.29
C LEU A 6 6.49 9.01 15.33
N PHE A 7 6.73 9.17 14.04
CA PHE A 7 6.27 8.23 13.03
C PHE A 7 7.34 7.20 12.71
N THR A 8 6.93 5.98 12.41
CA THR A 8 7.83 4.92 11.90
C THR A 8 7.11 4.03 10.91
N GLY A 9 7.87 3.40 10.06
CA GLY A 9 7.39 2.49 9.02
C GLY A 9 8.38 2.45 7.87
N GLY A 10 8.37 1.39 7.07
CA GLY A 10 9.29 1.34 5.95
C GLY A 10 9.43 -0.04 5.32
N GLY A 11 10.42 -0.14 4.42
CA GLY A 11 10.69 -1.33 3.63
C GLY A 11 9.88 -1.41 2.34
N THR A 12 8.66 -0.89 2.30
CA THR A 12 7.85 -0.74 1.08
C THR A 12 7.11 0.59 1.09
N ALA A 13 6.73 1.11 -0.08
CA ALA A 13 5.95 2.33 -0.18
C ALA A 13 4.61 2.23 0.60
N GLY A 14 3.96 1.06 0.58
CA GLY A 14 2.70 0.84 1.30
C GLY A 14 2.78 1.05 2.81
N HIS A 15 3.93 0.74 3.44
CA HIS A 15 4.18 0.99 4.86
C HIS A 15 4.59 2.45 5.17
N VAL A 16 4.67 3.31 4.18
CA VAL A 16 5.06 4.72 4.37
C VAL A 16 3.88 5.64 4.07
N MET A 17 3.00 5.25 3.13
CA MET A 17 1.96 6.11 2.59
C MET A 17 1.04 6.71 3.66
N ILE A 18 0.60 5.93 4.64
CA ILE A 18 -0.25 6.45 5.72
C ILE A 18 0.46 7.53 6.55
N ASN A 19 1.78 7.38 6.77
CA ASN A 19 2.56 8.38 7.49
C ASN A 19 2.64 9.68 6.69
N ILE A 20 2.75 9.60 5.35
CA ILE A 20 2.74 10.78 4.46
C ILE A 20 1.41 11.52 4.57
N VAL A 21 0.30 10.81 4.70
CA VAL A 21 -1.04 11.42 4.88
C VAL A 21 -1.19 12.06 6.27
N LEU A 22 -0.68 11.43 7.32
CA LEU A 22 -0.88 11.88 8.70
C LEU A 22 0.10 13.00 9.12
N ILE A 23 1.35 12.97 8.67
CA ILE A 23 2.40 13.93 9.06
C ILE A 23 1.94 15.38 8.89
N PRO A 24 1.44 15.84 7.72
CA PRO A 24 0.99 17.22 7.55
C PRO A 24 -0.11 17.61 8.55
N LYS A 25 -1.07 16.72 8.81
CA LYS A 25 -2.19 16.97 9.71
C LYS A 25 -1.74 17.19 11.17
N PHE A 26 -0.66 16.53 11.60
CA PHE A 26 -0.08 16.74 12.94
C PHE A 26 0.78 18.02 13.00
N ILE A 27 1.49 18.36 11.91
CA ILE A 27 2.21 19.63 11.81
C ILE A 27 1.24 20.81 11.88
N GLU A 28 0.13 20.78 11.14
CA GLU A 28 -0.94 21.79 11.15
C GLU A 28 -1.57 21.97 12.55
N LYS A 29 -1.66 20.88 13.32
CA LYS A 29 -2.11 20.91 14.72
C LYS A 29 -1.04 21.41 15.72
N GLY A 30 0.12 21.84 15.24
CA GLY A 30 1.21 22.36 16.08
C GLY A 30 1.99 21.29 16.85
N TRP A 31 1.91 20.02 16.43
CA TRP A 31 2.71 18.96 17.03
C TRP A 31 4.16 18.99 16.48
N ARG A 32 5.11 18.69 17.33
CA ARG A 32 6.46 18.36 16.87
C ARG A 32 6.47 16.96 16.29
N VAL A 33 6.83 16.84 15.01
CA VAL A 33 6.82 15.59 14.27
C VAL A 33 8.27 15.18 13.94
N GLU A 34 8.64 13.93 14.27
CA GLU A 34 9.90 13.32 13.84
C GLU A 34 9.62 11.94 13.23
N TYR A 35 10.54 11.44 12.43
CA TYR A 35 10.44 10.14 11.80
C TYR A 35 11.60 9.23 12.18
N ILE A 36 11.30 7.94 12.41
CA ILE A 36 12.30 6.88 12.59
C ILE A 36 12.17 5.89 11.43
N GLY A 37 13.25 5.72 10.68
CA GLY A 37 13.30 4.82 9.55
C GLY A 37 14.64 4.08 9.43
N SER A 38 14.80 3.30 8.38
CA SER A 38 16.07 2.63 8.08
C SER A 38 17.04 3.59 7.37
N LYS A 39 18.34 3.25 7.40
CA LYS A 39 19.37 4.10 6.79
C LYS A 39 19.21 4.27 5.27
N ASN A 40 18.82 3.19 4.59
CA ASN A 40 18.79 3.07 3.13
C ASN A 40 17.41 2.61 2.60
N GLY A 41 16.34 2.77 3.37
CA GLY A 41 15.00 2.40 2.94
C GLY A 41 14.33 3.46 2.07
N ILE A 42 13.32 3.04 1.32
CA ILE A 42 12.50 3.92 0.47
C ILE A 42 11.84 5.05 1.27
N GLU A 43 11.54 4.80 2.55
CA GLU A 43 10.95 5.78 3.46
C GLU A 43 11.78 7.05 3.58
N LYS A 44 13.12 6.95 3.45
CA LYS A 44 14.01 8.10 3.55
C LYS A 44 13.82 9.10 2.40
N SER A 45 13.49 8.63 1.22
CA SER A 45 13.21 9.50 0.06
C SER A 45 11.78 10.00 0.02
N LEU A 46 10.85 9.25 0.61
CA LEU A 46 9.43 9.59 0.61
C LEU A 46 9.03 10.55 1.73
N VAL A 47 9.70 10.46 2.89
CA VAL A 47 9.40 11.31 4.05
C VAL A 47 10.30 12.54 4.02
N GLN A 48 9.71 13.67 3.65
CA GLN A 48 10.36 14.97 3.59
C GLN A 48 9.77 15.92 4.65
N ASN A 49 10.43 17.04 4.88
CA ASN A 49 9.97 18.13 5.76
C ASN A 49 9.82 17.79 7.25
N VAL A 50 10.34 16.64 7.70
CA VAL A 50 10.42 16.29 9.12
C VAL A 50 11.81 15.75 9.46
N LYS A 51 12.19 15.86 10.72
CA LYS A 51 13.48 15.34 11.19
C LYS A 51 13.48 13.82 11.09
N TYR A 52 14.34 13.29 10.22
CA TYR A 52 14.52 11.86 9.98
C TYR A 52 15.66 11.30 10.83
N ASN A 53 15.36 10.27 11.62
CA ASN A 53 16.33 9.55 12.44
C ASN A 53 16.46 8.12 11.91
N SER A 54 17.69 7.66 11.64
CA SER A 54 17.92 6.31 11.13
C SER A 54 18.31 5.33 12.22
N VAL A 55 17.71 4.13 12.18
CA VAL A 55 18.06 3.01 13.06
C VAL A 55 18.48 1.80 12.26
N SER A 56 19.24 0.91 12.88
CA SER A 56 19.63 -0.38 12.31
C SER A 56 18.41 -1.29 12.22
N THR A 57 18.23 -1.94 11.09
CA THR A 57 17.10 -2.85 10.87
C THR A 57 17.60 -4.17 10.30
N GLY A 58 17.08 -5.29 10.78
CA GLY A 58 17.28 -6.61 10.17
C GLY A 58 16.08 -6.95 9.29
N LYS A 59 16.30 -7.60 8.15
CA LYS A 59 15.24 -8.22 7.36
C LYS A 59 15.14 -9.68 7.80
N LEU A 60 14.09 -10.06 8.50
CA LEU A 60 13.80 -11.48 8.79
C LEU A 60 13.37 -12.14 7.47
N ARG A 61 14.37 -12.65 6.72
CA ARG A 61 14.18 -13.35 5.46
C ARG A 61 13.76 -14.80 5.74
N ARG A 62 12.81 -15.31 4.98
CA ARG A 62 12.33 -16.70 5.11
C ARG A 62 13.21 -17.74 4.40
N TYR A 63 14.19 -17.30 3.60
CA TYR A 63 15.13 -18.17 2.89
C TYR A 63 16.51 -18.08 3.54
N TRP A 64 17.31 -19.14 3.37
CA TRP A 64 18.68 -19.21 3.87
C TRP A 64 19.54 -18.15 3.16
N ASP A 65 20.07 -17.22 3.96
CA ASP A 65 21.01 -16.18 3.51
C ASP A 65 22.01 -15.96 4.64
N TRP A 66 23.28 -15.83 4.32
CA TRP A 66 24.34 -15.49 5.30
C TRP A 66 24.05 -14.21 6.08
N GLU A 67 23.29 -13.29 5.52
CA GLU A 67 22.84 -12.10 6.23
C GLU A 67 21.86 -12.43 7.37
N ASN A 68 21.18 -13.56 7.37
CA ASN A 68 20.29 -13.98 8.46
C ASN A 68 21.03 -14.15 9.79
N PHE A 69 22.34 -14.49 9.75
CA PHE A 69 23.17 -14.54 10.95
C PHE A 69 23.53 -13.16 11.50
N LYS A 70 23.57 -12.14 10.65
CA LYS A 70 23.87 -10.75 11.04
C LYS A 70 22.63 -9.97 11.45
N ASP A 71 21.47 -10.41 10.99
CA ASP A 71 20.19 -9.69 11.20
C ASP A 71 19.78 -9.63 12.69
N PRO A 72 19.93 -10.66 13.54
CA PRO A 72 19.68 -10.56 14.97
C PRO A 72 20.51 -9.47 15.66
N PHE A 73 21.81 -9.35 15.31
CA PHE A 73 22.69 -8.29 15.86
C PHE A 73 22.26 -6.91 15.37
N LYS A 74 21.81 -6.78 14.11
CA LYS A 74 21.26 -5.53 13.57
C LYS A 74 19.97 -5.13 14.31
N ILE A 75 19.12 -6.11 14.64
CA ILE A 75 17.87 -5.87 15.39
C ILE A 75 18.19 -5.42 16.81
N ILE A 76 19.08 -6.10 17.53
CA ILE A 76 19.52 -5.69 18.88
C ILE A 76 20.10 -4.28 18.87
N ARG A 77 20.99 -3.99 17.91
CA ARG A 77 21.54 -2.64 17.73
C ARG A 77 20.43 -1.61 17.46
N GLY A 78 19.46 -1.96 16.62
CA GLY A 78 18.29 -1.13 16.33
C GLY A 78 17.44 -0.84 17.57
N CYS A 79 17.23 -1.85 18.43
CA CYS A 79 16.52 -1.67 19.70
C CYS A 79 17.24 -0.70 20.63
N LEU A 80 18.57 -0.82 20.77
CA LEU A 80 19.37 0.11 21.57
C LEU A 80 19.38 1.53 21.00
N GLN A 81 19.44 1.68 19.67
CA GLN A 81 19.36 2.97 19.01
C GLN A 81 17.99 3.62 19.20
N SER A 82 16.91 2.83 18.99
CA SER A 82 15.53 3.29 19.21
C SER A 82 15.29 3.68 20.66
N TYR A 83 15.74 2.85 21.62
CA TYR A 83 15.66 3.18 23.05
C TYR A 83 16.31 4.54 23.38
N LYS A 84 17.57 4.75 22.95
CA LYS A 84 18.31 6.00 23.20
C LYS A 84 17.63 7.20 22.54
N LEU A 85 17.15 7.03 21.29
CA LEU A 85 16.48 8.08 20.54
C LEU A 85 15.17 8.50 21.22
N ILE A 86 14.33 7.53 21.57
CA ILE A 86 13.04 7.76 22.23
C ILE A 86 13.24 8.41 23.60
N LYS A 87 14.24 7.94 24.38
CA LYS A 87 14.61 8.55 25.66
C LYS A 87 15.06 10.02 25.52
N LYS A 88 15.77 10.35 24.44
CA LYS A 88 16.20 11.73 24.14
C LYS A 88 15.06 12.60 23.64
N THR A 89 14.23 12.08 22.74
CA THR A 89 13.14 12.85 22.09
C THR A 89 11.94 13.03 23.02
N LYS A 90 11.70 12.07 23.92
CA LYS A 90 10.56 12.01 24.85
C LYS A 90 9.23 12.27 24.14
N PRO A 91 8.88 11.46 23.12
CA PRO A 91 7.61 11.66 22.43
C PRO A 91 6.44 11.26 23.33
N ASP A 92 5.30 11.91 23.12
CA ASP A 92 4.05 11.58 23.80
C ASP A 92 3.44 10.29 23.25
N VAL A 93 3.68 9.99 21.96
CA VAL A 93 3.18 8.81 21.27
C VAL A 93 4.05 8.46 20.06
N ILE A 94 3.99 7.18 19.67
CA ILE A 94 4.60 6.67 18.43
C ILE A 94 3.50 6.06 17.56
N PHE A 95 3.49 6.41 16.28
CA PHE A 95 2.64 5.78 15.27
C PHE A 95 3.49 4.97 14.30
N SER A 96 3.17 3.69 14.15
CA SER A 96 3.87 2.76 13.28
C SER A 96 2.99 2.27 12.13
N ALA A 97 3.41 2.55 10.91
CA ALA A 97 2.77 2.03 9.70
C ALA A 97 3.21 0.60 9.32
N GLY A 98 4.05 -0.05 10.14
CA GLY A 98 4.51 -1.40 9.90
C GLY A 98 5.87 -1.48 9.19
N GLY A 99 6.23 -2.71 8.76
CA GLY A 99 7.54 -3.01 8.20
C GLY A 99 8.59 -3.34 9.26
N PHE A 100 9.74 -3.89 8.84
CA PHE A 100 10.76 -4.39 9.79
C PHE A 100 11.40 -3.31 10.66
N VAL A 101 11.37 -2.07 10.23
CA VAL A 101 11.86 -0.92 11.02
C VAL A 101 11.01 -0.70 12.27
N SER A 102 9.76 -1.09 12.25
CA SER A 102 8.82 -0.92 13.37
C SER A 102 9.15 -1.80 14.58
N VAL A 103 9.77 -2.96 14.37
CA VAL A 103 10.08 -3.90 15.47
C VAL A 103 11.01 -3.31 16.50
N PRO A 104 12.23 -2.81 16.16
CA PRO A 104 13.11 -2.19 17.13
C PRO A 104 12.53 -0.92 17.76
N VAL A 105 11.67 -0.19 17.02
CA VAL A 105 11.00 1.00 17.55
C VAL A 105 9.93 0.62 18.57
N ALA A 106 9.14 -0.43 18.35
CA ALA A 106 8.13 -0.90 19.28
C ALA A 106 8.74 -1.36 20.61
N ILE A 107 9.86 -2.11 20.55
CA ILE A 107 10.59 -2.53 21.75
C ILE A 107 11.18 -1.31 22.48
N GLY A 108 11.77 -0.38 21.74
CA GLY A 108 12.31 0.87 22.32
C GLY A 108 11.23 1.75 22.95
N ALA A 109 10.03 1.79 22.38
CA ALA A 109 8.87 2.50 22.92
C ALA A 109 8.43 1.88 24.27
N TRP A 110 8.26 0.56 24.28
CA TRP A 110 7.89 -0.17 25.49
C TRP A 110 8.89 0.02 26.63
N LEU A 111 10.19 -0.06 26.35
CA LEU A 111 11.25 0.17 27.34
C LEU A 111 11.25 1.61 27.90
N ASN A 112 10.79 2.59 27.12
CA ASN A 112 10.65 3.99 27.55
C ASN A 112 9.26 4.31 28.11
N ARG A 113 8.35 3.34 28.16
CA ARG A 113 6.93 3.52 28.57
C ARG A 113 6.18 4.55 27.69
N VAL A 114 6.56 4.66 26.44
CA VAL A 114 5.89 5.51 25.45
C VAL A 114 4.85 4.68 24.72
N PRO A 115 3.58 5.12 24.66
CA PRO A 115 2.54 4.40 23.95
C PRO A 115 2.85 4.34 22.45
N ILE A 116 2.58 3.16 21.86
CA ILE A 116 2.75 2.95 20.42
C ILE A 116 1.46 2.40 19.81
N ILE A 117 1.03 3.02 18.73
CA ILE A 117 -0.09 2.60 17.88
C ILE A 117 0.51 1.97 16.62
N ILE A 118 0.13 0.75 16.31
CA ILE A 118 0.55 0.06 15.09
C ILE A 118 -0.59 -0.03 14.09
N ARG A 119 -0.28 0.03 12.79
CA ARG A 119 -1.25 -0.17 11.71
C ARG A 119 -0.90 -1.40 10.90
N GLU A 120 -1.92 -2.20 10.58
CA GLU A 120 -1.83 -3.31 9.63
C GLU A 120 -2.62 -2.96 8.36
N PRO A 121 -1.95 -2.82 7.22
CA PRO A 121 -2.61 -2.52 5.95
C PRO A 121 -3.21 -3.77 5.27
N ASP A 122 -2.72 -4.96 5.55
CA ASP A 122 -3.13 -6.20 4.89
C ASP A 122 -4.22 -6.95 5.66
N SER A 123 -4.89 -7.88 4.99
CA SER A 123 -5.96 -8.71 5.58
C SER A 123 -5.48 -9.67 6.68
N THR A 124 -4.16 -9.86 6.80
CA THR A 124 -3.53 -10.63 7.87
C THR A 124 -2.38 -9.88 8.49
N LEU A 125 -2.12 -10.13 9.78
CA LEU A 125 -0.99 -9.51 10.47
C LEU A 125 0.35 -9.95 9.86
N GLY A 126 1.10 -8.98 9.37
CA GLY A 126 2.49 -9.18 8.94
C GLY A 126 3.40 -9.56 10.10
N LEU A 127 4.51 -10.26 9.82
CA LEU A 127 5.44 -10.73 10.86
C LEU A 127 5.95 -9.60 11.76
N ALA A 128 6.27 -8.44 11.18
CA ALA A 128 6.72 -7.28 11.95
C ALA A 128 5.65 -6.82 12.96
N ASN A 129 4.39 -6.73 12.51
CA ASN A 129 3.28 -6.36 13.38
C ASN A 129 2.93 -7.46 14.39
N LYS A 130 3.07 -8.76 14.05
CA LYS A 130 2.94 -9.86 15.02
C LYS A 130 3.94 -9.73 16.17
N ILE A 131 5.19 -9.36 15.86
CA ILE A 131 6.25 -9.15 16.88
C ILE A 131 6.01 -7.86 17.66
N ALA A 132 5.54 -6.79 17.01
CA ALA A 132 5.29 -5.50 17.65
C ALA A 132 4.00 -5.48 18.51
N LEU A 133 3.02 -6.34 18.19
CA LEU A 133 1.69 -6.35 18.81
C LEU A 133 1.69 -6.48 20.35
N PRO A 134 2.53 -7.32 20.99
CA PRO A 134 2.60 -7.37 22.47
C PRO A 134 2.92 -6.00 23.09
N PHE A 135 3.73 -5.19 22.43
CA PHE A 135 4.20 -3.88 22.89
C PHE A 135 3.27 -2.73 22.50
N ALA A 136 2.30 -2.98 21.61
CA ALA A 136 1.43 -1.94 21.09
C ALA A 136 0.27 -1.63 22.05
N THR A 137 -0.07 -0.35 22.15
CA THR A 137 -1.25 0.15 22.87
C THR A 137 -2.53 -0.08 22.07
N LYS A 138 -2.49 0.22 20.77
CA LYS A 138 -3.62 0.02 19.85
C LYS A 138 -3.12 -0.58 18.53
N LEU A 139 -4.00 -1.35 17.88
CA LEU A 139 -3.82 -1.89 16.53
C LEU A 139 -4.91 -1.32 15.62
N CYS A 140 -4.54 -0.50 14.66
CA CYS A 140 -5.43 -0.02 13.61
C CYS A 140 -5.39 -0.98 12.42
N THR A 141 -6.55 -1.42 11.91
CA THR A 141 -6.62 -2.38 10.80
C THR A 141 -7.36 -1.81 9.59
N THR A 142 -6.88 -2.16 8.40
CA THR A 142 -7.54 -1.80 7.13
C THR A 142 -8.70 -2.74 6.80
N PHE A 143 -8.62 -4.00 7.21
CA PHE A 143 -9.67 -4.99 6.99
C PHE A 143 -10.31 -5.38 8.33
N PRO A 144 -11.63 -5.60 8.38
CA PRO A 144 -12.33 -5.90 9.63
C PRO A 144 -11.90 -7.24 10.25
N GLN A 145 -11.53 -8.23 9.43
CA GLN A 145 -11.07 -9.55 9.90
C GLN A 145 -9.62 -9.56 10.38
N THR A 146 -8.81 -8.54 10.05
CA THR A 146 -7.41 -8.51 10.48
C THR A 146 -7.31 -8.50 12.00
N GLY A 147 -6.53 -9.43 12.55
CA GLY A 147 -6.35 -9.54 13.99
C GLY A 147 -7.62 -9.99 14.74
N GLU A 148 -8.36 -10.97 14.23
CA GLU A 148 -9.56 -11.51 14.88
C GLU A 148 -9.32 -11.98 16.32
N ASN A 149 -8.10 -12.47 16.61
CA ASN A 149 -7.71 -12.93 17.95
C ASN A 149 -7.19 -11.80 18.88
N VAL A 150 -7.23 -10.54 18.42
CA VAL A 150 -6.83 -9.38 19.22
C VAL A 150 -8.06 -8.81 19.91
N SER A 151 -7.95 -8.49 21.21
CA SER A 151 -9.07 -7.93 21.97
C SER A 151 -9.63 -6.65 21.32
N ASN A 152 -10.95 -6.48 21.41
CA ASN A 152 -11.64 -5.31 20.88
C ASN A 152 -11.19 -3.98 21.51
N GLU A 153 -10.66 -4.02 22.73
CA GLU A 153 -10.09 -2.83 23.39
C GLU A 153 -8.80 -2.36 22.69
N LYS A 154 -8.05 -3.30 22.12
CA LYS A 154 -6.78 -3.02 21.45
C LYS A 154 -6.94 -2.82 19.93
N LYS A 155 -7.87 -3.54 19.30
CA LYS A 155 -8.10 -3.50 17.86
C LYS A 155 -9.13 -2.44 17.47
N VAL A 156 -8.79 -1.61 16.48
CA VAL A 156 -9.71 -0.64 15.90
C VAL A 156 -9.69 -0.77 14.38
N TYR A 157 -10.85 -1.04 13.79
CA TYR A 157 -11.03 -1.04 12.35
C TYR A 157 -11.14 0.38 11.81
N VAL A 158 -10.11 0.85 11.12
CA VAL A 158 -10.04 2.21 10.54
C VAL A 158 -10.37 2.23 9.05
N GLY A 159 -10.34 1.08 8.38
CA GLY A 159 -10.58 0.98 6.94
C GLY A 159 -9.39 1.38 6.07
N PRO A 160 -9.57 1.34 4.74
CA PRO A 160 -8.59 1.83 3.79
C PRO A 160 -8.41 3.34 3.91
N ILE A 161 -7.16 3.77 3.82
CA ILE A 161 -6.79 5.19 3.79
C ILE A 161 -5.96 5.41 2.54
N VAL A 162 -6.36 6.38 1.74
CA VAL A 162 -5.74 6.72 0.48
C VAL A 162 -5.20 8.16 0.51
N ARG A 163 -4.34 8.48 -0.42
CA ARG A 163 -3.77 9.82 -0.57
C ARG A 163 -4.81 10.81 -1.10
N GLU A 164 -4.79 12.04 -0.63
CA GLU A 164 -5.71 13.08 -1.09
C GLU A 164 -5.60 13.37 -2.60
N GLU A 165 -4.40 13.20 -3.18
CA GLU A 165 -4.16 13.39 -4.60
C GLU A 165 -5.00 12.42 -5.47
N ILE A 166 -5.30 11.24 -4.96
CA ILE A 166 -6.12 10.24 -5.66
C ILE A 166 -7.55 10.76 -5.89
N GLU A 167 -8.10 11.46 -4.92
CA GLU A 167 -9.43 12.07 -5.02
C GLU A 167 -9.48 13.21 -6.04
N LYS A 168 -8.37 13.96 -6.17
CA LYS A 168 -8.25 15.12 -7.07
C LYS A 168 -7.98 14.74 -8.53
N GLY A 169 -8.04 13.46 -8.87
CA GLY A 169 -7.83 12.97 -10.24
C GLY A 169 -8.86 13.55 -11.23
N ASN A 170 -8.39 13.93 -12.42
CA ASN A 170 -9.20 14.53 -13.48
C ASN A 170 -9.10 13.73 -14.78
N VAL A 171 -10.22 13.20 -15.25
CA VAL A 171 -10.32 12.37 -16.45
C VAL A 171 -9.80 13.09 -17.71
N LEU A 172 -10.16 14.38 -17.88
CA LEU A 172 -9.74 15.16 -19.06
C LEU A 172 -8.21 15.38 -19.09
N ARG A 173 -7.60 15.56 -17.90
CA ARG A 173 -6.15 15.67 -17.80
C ARG A 173 -5.47 14.34 -18.13
N GLY A 174 -6.03 13.23 -17.65
CA GLY A 174 -5.55 11.89 -18.02
C GLY A 174 -5.64 11.63 -19.53
N ARG A 175 -6.75 11.98 -20.16
CA ARG A 175 -6.92 11.87 -21.63
C ARG A 175 -5.89 12.70 -22.40
N ARG A 176 -5.63 13.95 -21.99
CA ARG A 176 -4.61 14.81 -22.61
C ARG A 176 -3.20 14.24 -22.46
N TYR A 177 -2.90 13.66 -21.30
CA TYR A 177 -1.59 13.07 -21.04
C TYR A 177 -1.30 11.86 -21.94
N CYS A 178 -2.33 11.06 -22.25
CA CYS A 178 -2.20 9.84 -23.05
C CYS A 178 -2.40 10.07 -24.57
N GLU A 179 -3.00 11.18 -25.00
CA GLU A 179 -3.21 11.54 -26.41
C GLU A 179 -3.79 10.42 -27.29
N PHE A 180 -4.68 9.58 -26.74
CA PHE A 180 -5.32 8.51 -27.50
C PHE A 180 -6.19 9.06 -28.61
N GLN A 181 -5.97 8.57 -29.86
CA GLN A 181 -6.71 9.00 -31.04
C GLN A 181 -8.12 8.43 -31.10
N GLN A 182 -8.32 7.23 -30.55
CA GLN A 182 -9.60 6.53 -30.56
C GLN A 182 -10.31 6.66 -29.20
N ASP A 183 -11.63 6.89 -29.24
CA ASP A 183 -12.45 6.95 -28.02
C ASP A 183 -12.88 5.54 -27.57
N LYS A 184 -11.90 4.73 -27.19
CA LYS A 184 -12.10 3.40 -26.58
C LYS A 184 -12.05 3.49 -25.04
N PRO A 185 -12.69 2.54 -24.32
CA PRO A 185 -12.48 2.41 -22.89
C PRO A 185 -11.01 2.17 -22.56
N VAL A 186 -10.57 2.66 -21.41
CA VAL A 186 -9.17 2.56 -21.00
C VAL A 186 -8.96 1.40 -20.06
N LEU A 187 -8.07 0.48 -20.43
CA LEU A 187 -7.54 -0.57 -19.57
C LEU A 187 -6.21 -0.09 -18.97
N LEU A 188 -6.17 0.05 -17.64
CA LEU A 188 -4.93 0.34 -16.91
C LEU A 188 -4.33 -0.96 -16.39
N ILE A 189 -3.05 -1.19 -16.66
CA ILE A 189 -2.30 -2.35 -16.18
C ILE A 189 -1.18 -1.87 -15.27
N MET A 190 -1.09 -2.41 -14.04
CA MET A 190 -0.09 -2.02 -13.07
C MET A 190 0.40 -3.20 -12.22
N GLY A 191 1.71 -3.44 -12.23
CA GLY A 191 2.36 -4.55 -11.52
C GLY A 191 2.85 -4.21 -10.10
N GLY A 192 2.53 -3.01 -9.58
CA GLY A 192 3.11 -2.43 -8.36
C GLY A 192 4.41 -1.66 -8.64
N SER A 193 5.01 -1.07 -7.60
CA SER A 193 6.16 -0.13 -7.72
C SER A 193 7.40 -0.70 -8.44
N GLN A 194 7.59 -2.01 -8.39
CA GLN A 194 8.71 -2.70 -9.08
C GLN A 194 8.31 -3.27 -10.43
N GLY A 195 7.05 -3.17 -10.81
CA GLY A 195 6.48 -3.86 -11.96
C GLY A 195 6.43 -5.38 -11.77
N ALA A 196 5.67 -6.07 -12.61
CA ALA A 196 5.47 -7.51 -12.56
C ALA A 196 5.80 -8.13 -13.91
N LYS A 197 7.00 -8.73 -14.04
CA LYS A 197 7.44 -9.33 -15.30
C LYS A 197 6.37 -10.23 -15.91
N TRP A 198 5.78 -11.12 -15.12
CA TRP A 198 4.76 -12.04 -15.59
C TRP A 198 3.52 -11.31 -16.16
N ILE A 199 3.02 -10.25 -15.50
CA ILE A 199 1.89 -9.45 -16.01
C ILE A 199 2.31 -8.75 -17.30
N ASN A 200 3.53 -8.17 -17.34
CA ASN A 200 4.03 -7.49 -18.52
C ASN A 200 4.09 -8.43 -19.73
N ASP A 201 4.62 -9.64 -19.54
CA ASP A 201 4.75 -10.64 -20.60
C ASP A 201 3.34 -11.08 -21.09
N MET A 202 2.42 -11.40 -20.17
CA MET A 202 1.03 -11.78 -20.49
C MET A 202 0.30 -10.68 -21.28
N VAL A 203 0.41 -9.43 -20.86
CA VAL A 203 -0.24 -8.30 -21.53
C VAL A 203 0.31 -8.14 -22.95
N ARG A 204 1.62 -8.22 -23.14
CA ARG A 204 2.25 -8.10 -24.45
C ARG A 204 1.86 -9.22 -25.41
N GLU A 205 1.73 -10.43 -24.90
CA GLU A 205 1.25 -11.59 -25.67
C GLU A 205 -0.21 -11.44 -26.14
N CYS A 206 -1.02 -10.70 -25.36
CA CYS A 206 -2.44 -10.48 -25.65
C CYS A 206 -2.73 -9.12 -26.34
N LEU A 207 -1.71 -8.32 -26.63
CA LEU A 207 -1.85 -6.90 -26.92
C LEU A 207 -2.75 -6.63 -28.14
N ASP A 208 -2.56 -7.36 -29.25
CA ASP A 208 -3.41 -7.23 -30.44
C ASP A 208 -4.89 -7.38 -30.12
N THR A 209 -5.23 -8.40 -29.30
CA THR A 209 -6.61 -8.67 -28.91
C THR A 209 -7.16 -7.60 -27.96
N ILE A 210 -6.33 -7.13 -27.02
CA ILE A 210 -6.72 -6.06 -26.07
C ILE A 210 -7.06 -4.78 -26.83
N LEU A 211 -6.22 -4.40 -27.80
CA LEU A 211 -6.36 -3.13 -28.54
C LEU A 211 -7.54 -3.10 -29.49
N LEU A 212 -8.18 -4.24 -29.79
CA LEU A 212 -9.46 -4.25 -30.50
C LEU A 212 -10.54 -3.49 -29.71
N ASN A 213 -10.57 -3.63 -28.39
CA ASN A 213 -11.64 -3.14 -27.54
C ASN A 213 -11.22 -2.01 -26.57
N PHE A 214 -9.93 -1.84 -26.29
CA PHE A 214 -9.43 -0.92 -25.28
C PHE A 214 -8.26 -0.06 -25.80
N ASN A 215 -8.15 1.16 -25.31
CA ASN A 215 -6.87 1.83 -25.18
C ASN A 215 -6.20 1.31 -23.89
N SER A 216 -4.88 1.11 -23.94
CA SER A 216 -4.17 0.45 -22.81
C SER A 216 -3.02 1.29 -22.30
N ILE A 217 -3.00 1.49 -20.98
CA ILE A 217 -1.90 2.13 -20.25
C ILE A 217 -1.23 1.06 -19.41
N HIS A 218 0.07 0.86 -19.61
CA HIS A 218 0.82 -0.19 -18.96
C HIS A 218 1.97 0.39 -18.13
N ILE A 219 1.86 0.33 -16.80
CA ILE A 219 2.93 0.70 -15.87
C ILE A 219 3.80 -0.53 -15.64
N CYS A 220 4.85 -0.65 -16.45
CA CYS A 220 5.68 -1.86 -16.53
C CYS A 220 6.65 -2.04 -15.36
N GLY A 221 7.04 -0.94 -14.69
CA GLY A 221 8.13 -0.89 -13.71
C GLY A 221 9.48 -0.49 -14.33
N LYS A 222 10.39 -0.01 -13.49
CA LYS A 222 11.70 0.51 -13.90
C LYS A 222 12.50 -0.49 -14.73
N GLY A 223 13.00 -0.05 -15.89
CA GLY A 223 13.80 -0.85 -16.83
C GLY A 223 13.01 -1.95 -17.54
N LYS A 224 11.66 -1.88 -17.57
CA LYS A 224 10.81 -2.94 -18.13
C LYS A 224 9.90 -2.47 -19.27
N VAL A 225 10.04 -1.24 -19.72
CA VAL A 225 9.42 -0.77 -20.97
C VAL A 225 10.08 -1.48 -22.13
N ASP A 226 9.30 -1.89 -23.11
CA ASP A 226 9.78 -2.47 -24.37
C ASP A 226 9.62 -1.44 -25.50
N PRO A 227 10.70 -0.77 -25.91
CA PRO A 227 10.63 0.30 -26.91
C PRO A 227 10.35 -0.22 -28.32
N SER A 228 10.43 -1.53 -28.56
CA SER A 228 10.10 -2.12 -29.86
C SER A 228 8.58 -2.17 -30.12
N ILE A 229 7.75 -2.00 -29.09
CA ILE A 229 6.30 -2.05 -29.19
C ILE A 229 5.75 -0.64 -29.34
N GLY A 230 5.50 -0.22 -30.59
CA GLY A 230 4.89 1.07 -30.94
C GLY A 230 3.52 0.89 -31.59
N MET A 231 2.53 0.41 -30.82
CA MET A 231 1.17 0.17 -31.30
C MET A 231 0.24 1.31 -30.92
N GLU A 232 -0.62 1.74 -31.86
CA GLU A 232 -1.64 2.74 -31.61
C GLU A 232 -2.59 2.28 -30.48
N GLY A 233 -2.90 3.16 -29.55
CA GLY A 233 -3.74 2.84 -28.38
C GLY A 233 -3.01 2.14 -27.24
N TYR A 234 -1.69 1.91 -27.33
CA TYR A 234 -0.89 1.33 -26.27
C TYR A 234 0.22 2.26 -25.79
N MET A 235 0.21 2.56 -24.50
CA MET A 235 1.24 3.38 -23.86
C MET A 235 1.92 2.62 -22.72
N GLN A 236 3.24 2.65 -22.70
CA GLN A 236 4.05 2.03 -21.65
C GLN A 236 4.76 3.10 -20.83
N PHE A 237 4.81 2.87 -19.50
CA PHE A 237 5.54 3.72 -18.57
C PHE A 237 6.36 2.85 -17.59
N GLU A 238 7.56 3.28 -17.24
CA GLU A 238 8.28 2.69 -16.12
C GLU A 238 7.59 3.01 -14.79
N TYR A 239 7.16 4.25 -14.67
CA TYR A 239 6.51 4.81 -13.49
C TYR A 239 5.69 6.02 -13.90
N ILE A 240 4.57 6.27 -13.23
CA ILE A 240 3.76 7.47 -13.37
C ILE A 240 3.72 8.15 -12.00
N GLY A 241 4.15 9.42 -11.96
CA GLY A 241 4.17 10.25 -10.75
C GLY A 241 2.86 11.01 -10.54
N ASP A 242 2.91 12.33 -10.68
CA ASP A 242 1.81 13.26 -10.41
C ASP A 242 0.59 13.06 -11.33
N GLU A 243 0.77 12.42 -12.48
CA GLU A 243 -0.33 12.12 -13.41
C GLU A 243 -1.10 10.84 -13.03
N LEU A 244 -0.59 10.01 -12.09
CA LEU A 244 -1.23 8.75 -11.71
C LEU A 244 -2.69 8.91 -11.25
N PRO A 245 -3.07 9.91 -10.44
CA PRO A 245 -4.46 10.13 -10.05
C PRO A 245 -5.39 10.35 -11.25
N HIS A 246 -4.92 11.08 -12.27
CA HIS A 246 -5.68 11.37 -13.50
C HIS A 246 -5.88 10.10 -14.33
N ILE A 247 -4.82 9.28 -14.45
CA ILE A 247 -4.85 7.99 -15.14
C ILE A 247 -5.79 7.00 -14.44
N LEU A 248 -5.71 6.89 -13.11
CA LEU A 248 -6.60 6.05 -12.32
C LEU A 248 -8.07 6.46 -12.50
N ASN A 249 -8.34 7.78 -12.48
CA ASN A 249 -9.70 8.28 -12.69
C ASN A 249 -10.22 8.02 -14.11
N MET A 250 -9.35 8.08 -15.13
CA MET A 250 -9.70 7.80 -16.51
C MET A 250 -9.94 6.31 -16.78
N ALA A 251 -9.27 5.41 -16.07
CA ALA A 251 -9.38 3.98 -16.29
C ALA A 251 -10.81 3.46 -16.16
N SER A 252 -11.25 2.67 -17.14
CA SER A 252 -12.55 1.98 -17.13
C SER A 252 -12.49 0.68 -16.33
N VAL A 253 -11.39 -0.05 -16.45
CA VAL A 253 -11.05 -1.26 -15.69
C VAL A 253 -9.54 -1.29 -15.42
N VAL A 254 -9.15 -1.98 -14.36
CA VAL A 254 -7.76 -2.03 -13.93
C VAL A 254 -7.31 -3.47 -13.72
N VAL A 255 -6.16 -3.84 -14.28
CA VAL A 255 -5.44 -5.08 -13.95
C VAL A 255 -4.33 -4.73 -12.97
N SER A 256 -4.30 -5.39 -11.80
CA SER A 256 -3.32 -5.07 -10.77
C SER A 256 -2.89 -6.28 -9.94
N ARG A 257 -1.75 -6.14 -9.24
CA ARG A 257 -1.44 -6.95 -8.06
C ARG A 257 -2.38 -6.56 -6.90
N ALA A 258 -2.54 -7.46 -5.94
CA ALA A 258 -3.43 -7.24 -4.78
C ALA A 258 -2.70 -6.66 -3.55
N GLY A 259 -1.80 -5.69 -3.76
CA GLY A 259 -1.18 -4.94 -2.66
C GLY A 259 -2.21 -4.01 -2.01
N SER A 260 -2.28 -4.01 -0.69
CA SER A 260 -3.33 -3.32 0.09
C SER A 260 -3.50 -1.84 -0.25
N THR A 261 -2.42 -1.11 -0.52
CA THR A 261 -2.50 0.31 -0.93
C THR A 261 -3.19 0.47 -2.28
N ALA A 262 -2.78 -0.31 -3.28
CA ALA A 262 -3.33 -0.20 -4.63
C ALA A 262 -4.83 -0.56 -4.66
N ILE A 263 -5.21 -1.69 -4.03
CA ILE A 263 -6.61 -2.11 -4.00
C ILE A 263 -7.49 -1.15 -3.17
N SER A 264 -6.92 -0.47 -2.16
CA SER A 264 -7.61 0.58 -1.41
C SER A 264 -7.89 1.82 -2.27
N GLU A 265 -6.91 2.25 -3.06
CA GLU A 265 -7.07 3.36 -4.02
C GLU A 265 -8.11 3.02 -5.10
N LEU A 266 -8.09 1.79 -5.62
CA LEU A 266 -9.07 1.32 -6.59
C LEU A 266 -10.49 1.21 -6.01
N LEU A 267 -10.63 0.72 -4.77
CA LEU A 267 -11.90 0.69 -4.05
C LEU A 267 -12.47 2.09 -3.83
N PHE A 268 -11.61 3.02 -3.40
CA PHE A 268 -12.00 4.43 -3.19
C PHE A 268 -12.51 5.06 -4.49
N LEU A 269 -11.81 4.84 -5.61
CA LEU A 269 -12.19 5.33 -6.94
C LEU A 269 -13.30 4.48 -7.60
N LYS A 270 -13.77 3.41 -6.95
CA LYS A 270 -14.78 2.47 -7.47
C LYS A 270 -14.39 1.90 -8.83
N LYS A 271 -13.11 1.55 -9.00
CA LYS A 271 -12.59 0.99 -10.26
C LYS A 271 -12.76 -0.52 -10.28
N PRO A 272 -13.53 -1.07 -11.23
CA PRO A 272 -13.57 -2.50 -11.45
C PRO A 272 -12.17 -3.05 -11.68
N MET A 273 -11.78 -4.08 -10.94
CA MET A 273 -10.42 -4.56 -10.92
C MET A 273 -10.30 -6.07 -11.12
N LEU A 274 -9.35 -6.45 -11.98
CA LEU A 274 -8.86 -7.82 -12.11
C LEU A 274 -7.58 -7.93 -11.27
N LEU A 275 -7.64 -8.70 -10.20
CA LEU A 275 -6.51 -8.89 -9.30
C LEU A 275 -5.76 -10.18 -9.63
N ILE A 276 -4.46 -10.04 -9.85
CA ILE A 276 -3.52 -11.14 -10.07
C ILE A 276 -2.51 -11.12 -8.92
N PRO A 277 -2.83 -11.73 -7.77
CA PRO A 277 -1.97 -11.67 -6.60
C PRO A 277 -0.64 -12.40 -6.81
N LEU A 278 0.38 -11.97 -6.08
CA LEU A 278 1.60 -12.76 -5.92
C LEU A 278 1.26 -14.02 -5.12
N THR A 279 1.62 -15.19 -5.65
CA THR A 279 1.40 -16.49 -4.99
C THR A 279 2.39 -16.73 -3.83
N ASN A 280 2.13 -17.73 -3.01
CA ASN A 280 2.92 -18.06 -1.82
C ASN A 280 4.39 -18.37 -2.11
N SER A 281 4.72 -18.81 -3.33
CA SER A 281 6.10 -19.04 -3.76
C SER A 281 6.93 -17.75 -3.87
N SER A 282 6.26 -16.62 -4.13
CA SER A 282 6.89 -15.31 -4.36
C SER A 282 6.60 -14.27 -3.26
N SER A 283 5.69 -14.57 -2.32
CA SER A 283 5.25 -13.65 -1.26
C SER A 283 4.88 -14.39 0.02
N ARG A 284 4.39 -13.65 1.03
CA ARG A 284 3.83 -14.20 2.27
C ARG A 284 2.40 -14.73 2.12
N GLY A 285 1.80 -14.61 0.93
CA GLY A 285 0.39 -14.93 0.71
C GLY A 285 -0.57 -13.77 1.05
N ASP A 286 -0.07 -12.65 1.56
CA ASP A 286 -0.89 -11.50 1.95
C ASP A 286 -1.77 -11.04 0.79
N GLN A 287 -1.19 -10.98 -0.44
CA GLN A 287 -1.93 -10.54 -1.63
C GLN A 287 -3.04 -11.51 -2.04
N VAL A 288 -2.83 -12.82 -1.86
CA VAL A 288 -3.88 -13.82 -2.14
C VAL A 288 -5.06 -13.58 -1.22
N LEU A 289 -4.82 -13.41 0.08
CA LEU A 289 -5.87 -13.18 1.06
C LEU A 289 -6.56 -11.81 0.88
N ASN A 290 -5.82 -10.78 0.50
CA ASN A 290 -6.38 -9.48 0.12
C ASN A 290 -7.31 -9.62 -1.09
N ALA A 291 -6.88 -10.32 -2.14
CA ALA A 291 -7.65 -10.55 -3.35
C ALA A 291 -8.92 -11.38 -3.06
N GLU A 292 -8.81 -12.44 -2.27
CA GLU A 292 -9.96 -13.25 -1.85
C GLU A 292 -11.00 -12.43 -1.10
N TYR A 293 -10.58 -11.55 -0.18
CA TYR A 293 -11.51 -10.66 0.52
C TYR A 293 -12.27 -9.77 -0.48
N PHE A 294 -11.55 -9.13 -1.42
CA PHE A 294 -12.18 -8.25 -2.42
C PHE A 294 -13.11 -9.01 -3.35
N SER A 295 -12.76 -10.24 -3.72
CA SER A 295 -13.62 -11.11 -4.53
C SER A 295 -14.90 -11.50 -3.79
N ARG A 296 -14.82 -11.90 -2.51
CA ARG A 296 -15.98 -12.22 -1.68
C ARG A 296 -16.93 -11.04 -1.47
N GLN A 297 -16.40 -9.83 -1.44
CA GLN A 297 -17.21 -8.60 -1.37
C GLN A 297 -17.81 -8.21 -2.75
N GLY A 298 -17.41 -8.90 -3.81
CA GLY A 298 -17.84 -8.59 -5.18
C GLY A 298 -17.20 -7.31 -5.74
N TYR A 299 -16.03 -6.89 -5.21
CA TYR A 299 -15.32 -5.71 -5.68
C TYR A 299 -14.33 -6.02 -6.81
N ALA A 300 -13.91 -7.29 -6.94
CA ALA A 300 -12.87 -7.69 -7.88
C ALA A 300 -13.14 -9.06 -8.51
N GLU A 301 -12.66 -9.25 -9.74
CA GLU A 301 -12.34 -10.57 -10.28
C GLU A 301 -10.92 -10.94 -9.83
N VAL A 302 -10.67 -12.24 -9.61
CA VAL A 302 -9.36 -12.74 -9.17
C VAL A 302 -8.94 -13.91 -10.03
N ILE A 303 -7.71 -13.85 -10.51
CA ILE A 303 -7.08 -14.98 -11.22
C ILE A 303 -5.72 -15.27 -10.57
N LEU A 304 -5.47 -16.52 -10.23
CA LEU A 304 -4.17 -16.95 -9.74
C LEU A 304 -3.18 -17.12 -10.90
N GLN A 305 -2.01 -16.55 -10.77
CA GLN A 305 -0.98 -16.51 -11.80
C GLN A 305 -0.69 -17.87 -12.43
N ASP A 306 -0.70 -18.94 -11.65
CA ASP A 306 -0.36 -20.31 -12.10
C ASP A 306 -1.47 -20.94 -12.97
N ARG A 307 -2.63 -20.30 -13.13
CA ARG A 307 -3.81 -20.81 -13.85
C ARG A 307 -4.23 -19.91 -14.99
N VAL A 308 -3.43 -18.92 -15.35
CA VAL A 308 -3.80 -17.95 -16.39
C VAL A 308 -3.18 -18.32 -17.73
N SER A 309 -4.03 -18.53 -18.73
CA SER A 309 -3.68 -18.50 -20.15
C SER A 309 -4.08 -17.16 -20.76
N THR A 310 -3.56 -16.85 -21.95
CA THR A 310 -3.95 -15.66 -22.74
C THR A 310 -5.45 -15.55 -22.90
N ASN A 311 -6.12 -16.66 -23.26
CA ASN A 311 -7.58 -16.70 -23.42
C ASN A 311 -8.30 -16.42 -22.11
N THR A 312 -7.85 -17.00 -20.98
CA THR A 312 -8.45 -16.77 -19.66
C THR A 312 -8.30 -15.32 -19.25
N PHE A 313 -7.12 -14.73 -19.51
CA PHE A 313 -6.85 -13.32 -19.19
C PHE A 313 -7.78 -12.38 -19.98
N ILE A 314 -7.85 -12.54 -21.30
CA ILE A 314 -8.72 -11.74 -22.19
C ILE A 314 -10.19 -11.89 -21.77
N HIS A 315 -10.63 -13.13 -21.53
CA HIS A 315 -12.00 -13.39 -21.08
C HIS A 315 -12.31 -12.66 -19.77
N ALA A 316 -11.39 -12.69 -18.79
CA ALA A 316 -11.59 -12.02 -17.52
C ALA A 316 -11.63 -10.49 -17.64
N VAL A 317 -10.78 -9.88 -18.47
CA VAL A 317 -10.81 -8.44 -18.74
C VAL A 317 -12.14 -8.05 -19.39
N ASN A 318 -12.58 -8.77 -20.42
CA ASN A 318 -13.85 -8.49 -21.11
C ASN A 318 -15.05 -8.69 -20.18
N LYS A 319 -15.08 -9.78 -19.40
CA LYS A 319 -16.13 -10.05 -18.39
C LYS A 319 -16.20 -8.92 -17.36
N LEU A 320 -15.04 -8.47 -16.86
CA LEU A 320 -14.98 -7.38 -15.90
C LEU A 320 -15.54 -6.08 -16.48
N TYR A 321 -15.17 -5.74 -17.72
CA TYR A 321 -15.67 -4.56 -18.40
C TYR A 321 -17.19 -4.63 -18.67
N THR A 322 -17.66 -5.75 -19.19
CA THR A 322 -19.10 -5.95 -19.48
C THR A 322 -19.95 -5.84 -18.21
N ASN A 323 -19.43 -6.31 -17.08
CA ASN A 323 -20.16 -6.30 -15.80
C ASN A 323 -19.71 -5.14 -14.87
N LYS A 324 -19.03 -4.13 -15.38
CA LYS A 324 -18.41 -3.07 -14.56
C LYS A 324 -19.39 -2.39 -13.60
N GLU A 325 -20.63 -2.15 -14.02
CA GLU A 325 -21.65 -1.50 -13.20
C GLU A 325 -21.98 -2.31 -11.94
N LYS A 326 -21.99 -3.65 -12.03
CA LYS A 326 -22.19 -4.52 -10.87
C LYS A 326 -21.08 -4.36 -9.84
N TYR A 327 -19.82 -4.29 -10.27
CA TYR A 327 -18.69 -4.06 -9.36
C TYR A 327 -18.75 -2.68 -8.74
N ILE A 328 -19.09 -1.65 -9.51
CA ILE A 328 -19.27 -0.28 -9.01
C ILE A 328 -20.39 -0.22 -7.97
N GLN A 329 -21.55 -0.87 -8.22
CA GLN A 329 -22.65 -0.94 -7.26
C GLN A 329 -22.24 -1.62 -5.95
N ASN A 330 -21.50 -2.73 -6.02
CA ASN A 330 -20.99 -3.40 -4.84
C ASN A 330 -20.03 -2.48 -4.04
N MET A 331 -19.12 -1.79 -4.73
CA MET A 331 -18.18 -0.84 -4.09
C MET A 331 -18.89 0.40 -3.52
N ASN A 332 -20.05 0.81 -4.08
CA ASN A 332 -20.88 1.87 -3.49
C ASN A 332 -21.48 1.46 -2.13
N GLY A 333 -21.63 0.17 -1.88
CA GLY A 333 -22.02 -0.37 -0.58
C GLY A 333 -20.96 -0.22 0.51
N TYR A 334 -19.71 0.08 0.14
CA TYR A 334 -18.65 0.36 1.09
C TYR A 334 -18.86 1.75 1.72
N LYS A 335 -19.20 1.78 3.01
CA LYS A 335 -19.68 2.99 3.70
C LYS A 335 -18.59 3.85 4.33
N LYS A 336 -17.40 3.27 4.60
CA LYS A 336 -16.37 3.98 5.35
C LYS A 336 -15.59 4.93 4.43
N THR A 337 -15.60 6.22 4.76
CA THR A 337 -14.89 7.24 3.99
C THR A 337 -13.40 7.32 4.37
N ASN A 338 -12.59 7.90 3.50
CA ASN A 338 -11.18 8.16 3.76
C ASN A 338 -10.98 9.06 4.98
N ASP A 339 -11.76 10.14 5.04
CA ASP A 339 -11.71 11.12 6.14
C ASP A 339 -12.10 10.52 7.48
N GLU A 340 -13.13 9.67 7.53
CA GLU A 340 -13.49 8.96 8.77
C GLU A 340 -12.34 8.10 9.29
N GLY A 341 -11.63 7.37 8.42
CA GLY A 341 -10.48 6.57 8.79
C GLY A 341 -9.32 7.41 9.33
N ILE A 342 -9.03 8.53 8.67
CA ILE A 342 -7.99 9.48 9.08
C ILE A 342 -8.33 10.10 10.44
N HIS A 343 -9.56 10.65 10.59
CA HIS A 343 -10.03 11.25 11.84
C HIS A 343 -10.00 10.24 12.99
N GLN A 344 -10.44 9.00 12.75
CA GLN A 344 -10.42 7.96 13.76
C GLN A 344 -8.99 7.64 14.24
N ILE A 345 -7.98 7.64 13.35
CA ILE A 345 -6.58 7.46 13.77
C ILE A 345 -6.12 8.66 14.59
N ILE A 346 -6.45 9.88 14.19
CA ILE A 346 -6.10 11.10 14.93
C ILE A 346 -6.74 11.09 16.32
N ASP A 347 -7.99 10.66 16.43
CA ASP A 347 -8.70 10.56 17.70
C ASP A 347 -8.09 9.51 18.63
N ILE A 348 -7.73 8.34 18.09
CA ILE A 348 -7.01 7.29 18.84
C ILE A 348 -5.69 7.83 19.37
N ILE A 349 -4.93 8.57 18.53
CA ILE A 349 -3.65 9.17 18.94
C ILE A 349 -3.89 10.19 20.08
N ASN A 350 -4.88 11.05 19.94
CA ASN A 350 -5.22 12.04 20.97
C ASN A 350 -5.70 11.39 22.29
N GLU A 351 -6.46 10.31 22.19
CA GLU A 351 -6.97 9.55 23.35
C GLU A 351 -5.81 8.88 24.12
N VAL A 352 -4.85 8.31 23.42
CA VAL A 352 -3.69 7.62 24.00
C VAL A 352 -2.71 8.58 24.68
N VAL A 353 -2.72 9.87 24.31
CA VAL A 353 -1.82 10.92 24.84
C VAL A 353 -2.42 11.66 26.05
N LYS A 354 -3.65 11.38 26.37
CA LYS A 354 -4.27 11.94 27.60
C LYS A 354 -3.65 11.33 28.85
#